data_01521d9e318793f70c50ac89b7e8d400
#
_entry.id   01521d9e318793f70c50ac89b7e8d400
#
_cell.length_a   1.000
_cell.length_b   1.000
_cell.length_c   1.000
_cell.angle_alpha   90.00
_cell.angle_beta   90.00
_cell.angle_gamma   90.00
#
_symmetry.space_group_name_H-M   'P 1'
#
loop_
_entity.id
_entity.type
_entity.pdbx_description
1 polymer ?
#
loop_
_entity_poly.entity_id
_entity_poly.type
_entity_poly.pdbx_seq_one_letter_code
_entity_poly.pdbx_strand_id
1 'polypeptide(L)'
;MLFRSFADVGAQLGGGVDDDKASFKLRTLSSARERDKALDLYIKILQKPDFPGDVLAREKARVIAGLKEAATQPETIADKAYTKALFGSHPYGFDAEPENIEKIDRYDVQKFYSTHYGAQGAVIALIGDMSREQAEQFAEKISLDLPRADKPAPLAAVSYPVAASEQRISHPATQAHILMGYPGMKRGDPDFFPLYVGNYILGGGGFVSRLVKEVREKRGLAYSVYSYVSPGRQVGPYVAGMQTQKSQADLAVDVMKKTISEFVDHGPTDEEMIAAKNNLINGFPLRIDSNRKILENVASIAWNDLPLDTLDTWRDQLKAVTKEQVNAALKAHLDMNRMVTVVVGAP
;
A
#
# COMPACT_ATOMS: atom_id res chain seq x y z
N MET A 1 18.75 -13.42 -19.93
CA MET A 1 19.13 -14.81 -19.56
C MET A 1 18.40 -15.28 -18.30
N LEU A 2 18.46 -14.62 -17.17
CA LEU A 2 17.90 -15.10 -15.89
C LEU A 2 16.40 -15.45 -15.91
N PHE A 3 15.54 -14.60 -16.50
CA PHE A 3 14.11 -14.92 -16.62
C PHE A 3 13.81 -16.19 -17.43
N ARG A 4 14.60 -16.47 -18.47
CA ARG A 4 14.47 -17.71 -19.23
C ARG A 4 14.81 -18.92 -18.35
N SER A 5 15.82 -18.81 -17.47
CA SER A 5 16.22 -19.91 -16.59
C SER A 5 15.16 -20.26 -15.54
N PHE A 6 14.36 -19.31 -15.06
CA PHE A 6 13.20 -19.58 -14.21
C PHE A 6 12.06 -20.22 -15.00
N ALA A 7 11.79 -19.73 -16.20
CA ALA A 7 10.74 -20.29 -17.06
C ALA A 7 11.03 -21.77 -17.44
N ASP A 8 12.30 -22.12 -17.67
CA ASP A 8 12.74 -23.48 -18.00
C ASP A 8 12.42 -24.52 -16.89
N VAL A 9 12.20 -24.07 -15.65
CA VAL A 9 11.79 -24.91 -14.51
C VAL A 9 10.37 -24.60 -14.01
N GLY A 10 9.57 -23.90 -14.81
CA GLY A 10 8.20 -23.54 -14.45
C GLY A 10 8.09 -22.58 -13.27
N ALA A 11 9.17 -21.86 -12.95
CA ALA A 11 9.21 -20.94 -11.84
C ALA A 11 8.92 -19.49 -12.29
N GLN A 12 8.43 -18.69 -11.37
CA GLN A 12 8.15 -17.28 -11.55
C GLN A 12 8.87 -16.45 -10.47
N LEU A 13 9.69 -15.50 -10.91
CA LEU A 13 10.32 -14.51 -10.07
C LEU A 13 9.46 -13.23 -10.09
N GLY A 14 9.23 -12.65 -8.94
CA GLY A 14 8.55 -11.37 -8.77
C GLY A 14 9.14 -10.59 -7.62
N GLY A 15 8.58 -9.42 -7.38
CA GLY A 15 8.99 -8.56 -6.27
C GLY A 15 8.40 -7.16 -6.43
N GLY A 16 8.72 -6.30 -5.51
CA GLY A 16 8.30 -4.91 -5.50
C GLY A 16 8.93 -4.13 -4.37
N VAL A 17 8.77 -2.85 -4.42
CA VAL A 17 9.15 -1.92 -3.36
C VAL A 17 7.93 -1.10 -2.96
N ASP A 18 7.85 -0.76 -1.69
CA ASP A 18 6.95 0.25 -1.15
C ASP A 18 7.76 1.16 -0.20
N ASP A 19 7.11 2.06 0.51
CA ASP A 19 7.77 3.04 1.38
C ASP A 19 8.55 2.40 2.54
N ASP A 20 8.20 1.16 2.92
CA ASP A 20 8.76 0.49 4.09
C ASP A 20 9.70 -0.67 3.76
N LYS A 21 9.60 -1.27 2.57
CA LYS A 21 10.34 -2.50 2.24
C LYS A 21 10.57 -2.73 0.77
N ALA A 22 11.59 -3.53 0.49
CA ALA A 22 11.73 -4.27 -0.77
C ALA A 22 11.33 -5.74 -0.56
N SER A 23 10.65 -6.33 -1.51
CA SER A 23 10.21 -7.72 -1.46
C SER A 23 10.63 -8.48 -2.70
N PHE A 24 11.03 -9.74 -2.52
CA PHE A 24 11.31 -10.70 -3.59
C PHE A 24 10.40 -11.90 -3.40
N LYS A 25 9.85 -12.40 -4.49
CA LYS A 25 8.90 -13.51 -4.48
C LYS A 25 9.35 -14.56 -5.48
N LEU A 26 9.42 -15.81 -5.03
CA LEU A 26 9.62 -16.97 -5.88
C LEU A 26 8.37 -17.85 -5.81
N ARG A 27 7.81 -18.19 -6.96
CA ARG A 27 6.83 -19.27 -7.11
C ARG A 27 7.45 -20.37 -7.94
N THR A 28 7.40 -21.61 -7.45
CA THR A 28 7.97 -22.78 -8.15
C THR A 28 7.06 -23.98 -8.00
N LEU A 29 7.36 -25.05 -8.75
CA LEU A 29 6.75 -26.35 -8.57
C LEU A 29 7.25 -26.98 -7.26
N SER A 30 6.47 -27.88 -6.65
CA SER A 30 6.85 -28.62 -5.43
C SER A 30 7.79 -29.78 -5.70
N SER A 31 7.87 -30.25 -6.96
CA SER A 31 8.82 -31.32 -7.35
C SER A 31 10.26 -30.91 -7.08
N ALA A 32 11.03 -31.78 -6.42
CA ALA A 32 12.35 -31.46 -5.91
C ALA A 32 13.31 -30.91 -6.97
N ARG A 33 13.32 -31.50 -8.17
CA ARG A 33 14.20 -31.08 -9.26
C ARG A 33 13.99 -29.62 -9.68
N GLU A 34 12.75 -29.24 -9.94
CA GLU A 34 12.37 -27.91 -10.40
C GLU A 34 12.48 -26.88 -9.26
N ARG A 35 12.00 -27.27 -8.07
CA ARG A 35 12.08 -26.44 -6.86
C ARG A 35 13.51 -26.08 -6.51
N ASP A 36 14.39 -27.08 -6.41
CA ASP A 36 15.75 -26.86 -5.94
C ASP A 36 16.54 -26.01 -6.94
N LYS A 37 16.37 -26.26 -8.25
CA LYS A 37 16.99 -25.43 -9.29
C LYS A 37 16.47 -23.99 -9.28
N ALA A 38 15.16 -23.78 -9.07
CA ALA A 38 14.58 -22.45 -8.95
C ALA A 38 15.09 -21.73 -7.71
N LEU A 39 15.20 -22.44 -6.58
CA LEU A 39 15.72 -21.91 -5.33
C LEU A 39 17.19 -21.51 -5.44
N ASP A 40 18.03 -22.33 -6.06
CA ASP A 40 19.45 -22.02 -6.29
C ASP A 40 19.63 -20.75 -7.14
N LEU A 41 18.81 -20.58 -8.19
CA LEU A 41 18.80 -19.37 -9.00
C LEU A 41 18.36 -18.15 -8.20
N TYR A 42 17.34 -18.30 -7.37
CA TYR A 42 16.81 -17.25 -6.50
C TYR A 42 17.85 -16.80 -5.46
N ILE A 43 18.49 -17.74 -4.79
CA ILE A 43 19.56 -17.50 -3.83
C ILE A 43 20.73 -16.76 -4.49
N LYS A 44 21.16 -17.20 -5.68
CA LYS A 44 22.24 -16.53 -6.42
C LYS A 44 21.94 -15.07 -6.72
N ILE A 45 20.69 -14.76 -7.11
CA ILE A 45 20.28 -13.38 -7.39
C ILE A 45 20.29 -12.52 -6.12
N LEU A 46 19.82 -13.09 -5.00
CA LEU A 46 19.74 -12.36 -3.74
C LEU A 46 21.10 -12.15 -3.08
N GLN A 47 21.95 -13.16 -3.10
CA GLN A 47 23.22 -13.14 -2.35
C GLN A 47 24.39 -12.56 -3.15
N LYS A 48 24.38 -12.71 -4.47
CA LYS A 48 25.49 -12.32 -5.35
C LYS A 48 25.01 -11.57 -6.60
N PRO A 49 24.33 -10.41 -6.43
CA PRO A 49 23.89 -9.61 -7.57
C PRO A 49 25.08 -8.93 -8.27
N ASP A 50 25.15 -9.04 -9.61
CA ASP A 50 26.26 -8.54 -10.40
C ASP A 50 26.15 -7.02 -10.72
N PHE A 51 24.93 -6.49 -10.75
CA PHE A 51 24.62 -5.10 -11.16
C PHE A 51 25.36 -4.67 -12.45
N PRO A 52 25.12 -5.34 -13.61
CA PRO A 52 25.83 -5.03 -14.86
C PRO A 52 25.53 -3.60 -15.31
N GLY A 53 26.57 -2.86 -15.75
CA GLY A 53 26.45 -1.44 -16.08
C GLY A 53 25.51 -1.15 -17.26
N ASP A 54 25.49 -2.01 -18.27
CA ASP A 54 24.56 -1.93 -19.41
C ASP A 54 23.10 -2.14 -19.00
N VAL A 55 22.85 -3.06 -18.06
CA VAL A 55 21.51 -3.28 -17.48
C VAL A 55 21.09 -2.08 -16.66
N LEU A 56 21.98 -1.53 -15.80
CA LEU A 56 21.70 -0.34 -15.02
C LEU A 56 21.37 0.86 -15.92
N ALA A 57 22.15 1.10 -16.96
CA ALA A 57 21.91 2.18 -17.91
C ALA A 57 20.54 2.05 -18.61
N ARG A 58 20.20 0.85 -19.05
CA ARG A 58 18.88 0.57 -19.67
C ARG A 58 17.73 0.79 -18.69
N GLU A 59 17.85 0.29 -17.46
CA GLU A 59 16.77 0.44 -16.46
C GLU A 59 16.62 1.89 -16.01
N LYS A 60 17.71 2.66 -15.84
CA LYS A 60 17.67 4.10 -15.60
C LYS A 60 16.89 4.82 -16.71
N ALA A 61 17.25 4.57 -17.97
CA ALA A 61 16.56 5.19 -19.11
C ALA A 61 15.06 4.86 -19.11
N ARG A 62 14.69 3.59 -18.84
CA ARG A 62 13.29 3.14 -18.74
C ARG A 62 12.53 3.84 -17.61
N VAL A 63 13.14 3.93 -16.41
CA VAL A 63 12.52 4.57 -15.24
C VAL A 63 12.34 6.07 -15.49
N ILE A 64 13.36 6.76 -16.01
CA ILE A 64 13.29 8.19 -16.32
C ILE A 64 12.20 8.48 -17.36
N ALA A 65 12.11 7.67 -18.42
CA ALA A 65 11.06 7.83 -19.42
C ALA A 65 9.67 7.64 -18.80
N GLY A 66 9.47 6.62 -17.97
CA GLY A 66 8.22 6.39 -17.25
C GLY A 66 7.85 7.53 -16.28
N LEU A 67 8.83 8.08 -15.53
CA LEU A 67 8.59 9.22 -14.64
C LEU A 67 8.18 10.48 -15.43
N LYS A 68 8.83 10.76 -16.57
CA LYS A 68 8.49 11.89 -17.44
C LYS A 68 7.08 11.74 -18.05
N GLU A 69 6.71 10.55 -18.47
CA GLU A 69 5.35 10.25 -18.95
C GLU A 69 4.33 10.41 -17.84
N ALA A 70 4.56 9.78 -16.68
CA ALA A 70 3.69 9.86 -15.52
C ALA A 70 3.47 11.30 -15.04
N ALA A 71 4.50 12.16 -15.09
CA ALA A 71 4.40 13.57 -14.71
C ALA A 71 3.44 14.39 -15.59
N THR A 72 2.99 13.86 -16.73
CA THR A 72 1.96 14.49 -17.57
C THR A 72 0.54 14.04 -17.22
N GLN A 73 0.38 13.04 -16.36
CA GLN A 73 -0.91 12.48 -16.01
C GLN A 73 -1.51 13.19 -14.80
N PRO A 74 -2.77 13.67 -14.88
CA PRO A 74 -3.39 14.42 -13.79
C PRO A 74 -3.52 13.60 -12.50
N GLU A 75 -3.71 12.30 -12.58
CA GLU A 75 -3.72 11.38 -11.45
C GLU A 75 -2.37 11.37 -10.72
N THR A 76 -1.26 11.20 -11.44
CA THR A 76 0.09 11.22 -10.86
C THR A 76 0.44 12.59 -10.24
N ILE A 77 0.01 13.68 -10.89
CA ILE A 77 0.21 15.03 -10.35
C ILE A 77 -0.57 15.19 -9.04
N ALA A 78 -1.81 14.68 -8.99
CA ALA A 78 -2.64 14.71 -7.79
C ALA A 78 -2.01 13.89 -6.65
N ASP A 79 -1.57 12.67 -6.93
CA ASP A 79 -0.94 11.78 -5.95
C ASP A 79 0.33 12.40 -5.36
N LYS A 80 1.24 12.92 -6.21
CA LYS A 80 2.46 13.59 -5.75
C LYS A 80 2.17 14.82 -4.90
N ALA A 81 1.27 15.69 -5.36
CA ALA A 81 0.89 16.90 -4.63
C ALA A 81 0.25 16.54 -3.28
N TYR A 82 -0.64 15.54 -3.26
CA TYR A 82 -1.29 15.05 -2.07
C TYR A 82 -0.30 14.45 -1.07
N THR A 83 0.56 13.53 -1.52
CA THR A 83 1.57 12.88 -0.68
C THR A 83 2.52 13.90 -0.07
N LYS A 84 2.97 14.87 -0.89
CA LYS A 84 3.83 15.97 -0.43
C LYS A 84 3.14 16.88 0.59
N ALA A 85 1.88 17.23 0.36
CA ALA A 85 1.11 18.05 1.28
C ALA A 85 0.80 17.34 2.60
N LEU A 86 0.61 16.02 2.54
CA LEU A 86 0.28 15.20 3.71
C LEU A 86 1.50 14.92 4.59
N PHE A 87 2.64 14.56 4.00
CA PHE A 87 3.82 14.07 4.71
C PHE A 87 4.99 15.07 4.78
N GLY A 88 4.96 16.14 3.97
CA GLY A 88 5.96 17.20 4.03
C GLY A 88 7.39 16.72 3.76
N SER A 89 8.25 16.79 4.79
CA SER A 89 9.64 16.34 4.74
C SER A 89 9.85 14.90 5.26
N HIS A 90 8.81 14.23 5.70
CA HIS A 90 8.89 12.81 6.06
C HIS A 90 9.21 11.96 4.82
N PRO A 91 9.98 10.85 4.95
CA PRO A 91 10.30 9.98 3.82
C PRO A 91 9.10 9.50 3.00
N TYR A 92 7.93 9.30 3.62
CA TYR A 92 6.68 8.97 2.91
C TYR A 92 6.19 10.07 1.96
N GLY A 93 6.73 11.29 2.07
CA GLY A 93 6.44 12.41 1.17
C GLY A 93 7.43 12.58 0.03
N PHE A 94 8.37 11.63 -0.16
CA PHE A 94 9.39 11.72 -1.20
C PHE A 94 8.99 10.87 -2.40
N ASP A 95 9.13 11.48 -3.58
CA ASP A 95 8.97 10.82 -4.86
C ASP A 95 10.29 10.69 -5.59
N ALA A 96 10.38 9.70 -6.47
CA ALA A 96 11.48 9.58 -7.39
C ALA A 96 11.40 10.70 -8.45
N GLU A 97 12.54 11.40 -8.66
CA GLU A 97 12.66 12.43 -9.68
C GLU A 97 13.70 12.02 -10.74
N PRO A 98 13.46 12.33 -12.03
CA PRO A 98 14.38 11.97 -13.12
C PRO A 98 15.82 12.36 -12.87
N GLU A 99 16.05 13.57 -12.31
CA GLU A 99 17.37 14.13 -12.04
C GLU A 99 18.13 13.36 -10.94
N ASN A 100 17.40 12.75 -10.01
CA ASN A 100 17.99 11.93 -8.95
C ASN A 100 18.32 10.53 -9.48
N ILE A 101 17.45 9.95 -10.32
CA ILE A 101 17.72 8.67 -10.98
C ILE A 101 18.95 8.78 -11.90
N GLU A 102 19.11 9.92 -12.62
CA GLU A 102 20.26 10.16 -13.50
C GLU A 102 21.59 10.10 -12.77
N LYS A 103 21.64 10.55 -11.53
CA LYS A 103 22.87 10.59 -10.71
C LYS A 103 23.28 9.23 -10.15
N ILE A 104 22.35 8.27 -10.04
CA ILE A 104 22.64 6.94 -9.47
C ILE A 104 23.64 6.21 -10.35
N ASP A 105 24.75 5.78 -9.77
CA ASP A 105 25.74 4.96 -10.44
C ASP A 105 25.75 3.51 -9.89
N ARG A 106 26.64 2.66 -10.43
CA ARG A 106 26.75 1.26 -10.01
C ARG A 106 27.22 1.15 -8.56
N TYR A 107 28.08 2.05 -8.11
CA TYR A 107 28.59 2.06 -6.74
C TYR A 107 27.45 2.36 -5.74
N ASP A 108 26.58 3.32 -6.06
CA ASP A 108 25.41 3.64 -5.24
C ASP A 108 24.49 2.43 -5.05
N VAL A 109 24.20 1.69 -6.14
CA VAL A 109 23.37 0.49 -6.09
C VAL A 109 24.04 -0.62 -5.26
N GLN A 110 25.35 -0.84 -5.44
CA GLN A 110 26.09 -1.82 -4.65
C GLN A 110 26.16 -1.45 -3.17
N LYS A 111 26.39 -0.20 -2.86
CA LYS A 111 26.40 0.33 -1.50
C LYS A 111 25.03 0.19 -0.85
N PHE A 112 23.96 0.57 -1.55
CA PHE A 112 22.58 0.40 -1.05
C PHE A 112 22.28 -1.07 -0.75
N TYR A 113 22.63 -1.98 -1.67
CA TYR A 113 22.46 -3.41 -1.46
C TYR A 113 23.22 -3.88 -0.21
N SER A 114 24.50 -3.57 -0.08
CA SER A 114 25.32 -4.02 1.05
C SER A 114 24.87 -3.45 2.40
N THR A 115 24.21 -2.31 2.39
CA THR A 115 23.76 -1.60 3.62
C THR A 115 22.34 -1.98 4.03
N HIS A 116 21.44 -2.31 3.07
CA HIS A 116 20.01 -2.45 3.34
C HIS A 116 19.45 -3.87 3.12
N TYR A 117 20.17 -4.73 2.35
CA TYR A 117 19.70 -6.10 2.06
C TYR A 117 20.29 -7.14 3.02
N GLY A 118 20.48 -6.74 4.28
CA GLY A 118 21.01 -7.63 5.32
C GLY A 118 19.99 -8.68 5.81
N ALA A 119 20.52 -9.82 6.27
CA ALA A 119 19.69 -10.87 6.89
C ALA A 119 19.03 -10.39 8.19
N GLN A 120 19.67 -9.46 8.94
CA GLN A 120 19.09 -8.86 10.15
C GLN A 120 17.91 -7.95 9.80
N GLY A 121 16.73 -8.33 10.24
CA GLY A 121 15.49 -7.61 9.92
C GLY A 121 14.80 -8.04 8.64
N ALA A 122 15.35 -9.04 7.92
CA ALA A 122 14.64 -9.69 6.83
C ALA A 122 13.54 -10.63 7.37
N VAL A 123 12.45 -10.73 6.63
CA VAL A 123 11.37 -11.68 6.87
C VAL A 123 11.34 -12.66 5.70
N ILE A 124 11.39 -13.95 5.99
CA ILE A 124 11.22 -15.01 5.00
C ILE A 124 9.92 -15.74 5.30
N ALA A 125 8.96 -15.61 4.41
CA ALA A 125 7.68 -16.33 4.47
C ALA A 125 7.66 -17.43 3.43
N LEU A 126 7.30 -18.64 3.83
CA LEU A 126 7.25 -19.83 3.00
C LEU A 126 5.88 -20.48 3.11
N ILE A 127 5.33 -20.91 1.97
CA ILE A 127 4.10 -21.69 1.92
C ILE A 127 4.17 -22.71 0.77
N GLY A 128 3.71 -23.92 1.02
CA GLY A 128 3.65 -24.95 0.01
C GLY A 128 3.73 -26.36 0.60
N ASP A 129 3.96 -27.33 -0.28
CA ASP A 129 4.15 -28.74 0.07
C ASP A 129 5.62 -28.95 0.54
N MET A 130 5.84 -28.72 1.83
CA MET A 130 7.15 -28.88 2.48
C MET A 130 6.98 -29.15 3.97
N SER A 131 7.91 -29.88 4.56
CA SER A 131 7.98 -30.02 6.01
C SER A 131 8.56 -28.76 6.66
N ARG A 132 8.39 -28.63 7.98
CA ARG A 132 8.98 -27.53 8.75
C ARG A 132 10.51 -27.52 8.62
N GLU A 133 11.15 -28.69 8.71
CA GLU A 133 12.59 -28.83 8.60
C GLU A 133 13.10 -28.39 7.22
N GLN A 134 12.34 -28.70 6.15
CA GLN A 134 12.66 -28.22 4.81
C GLN A 134 12.50 -26.70 4.70
N ALA A 135 11.45 -26.13 5.30
CA ALA A 135 11.25 -24.69 5.31
C ALA A 135 12.39 -23.96 6.05
N GLU A 136 12.83 -24.48 7.19
CA GLU A 136 13.95 -23.94 7.97
C GLU A 136 15.26 -24.01 7.16
N GLN A 137 15.53 -25.14 6.49
CA GLN A 137 16.69 -25.28 5.59
C GLN A 137 16.65 -24.31 4.41
N PHE A 138 15.49 -24.08 3.82
CA PHE A 138 15.35 -23.09 2.73
C PHE A 138 15.59 -21.67 3.23
N ALA A 139 15.02 -21.32 4.40
CA ALA A 139 15.23 -20.01 5.00
C ALA A 139 16.72 -19.77 5.34
N GLU A 140 17.39 -20.78 5.91
CA GLU A 140 18.83 -20.72 6.19
C GLU A 140 19.66 -20.52 4.91
N LYS A 141 19.41 -21.30 3.86
CA LYS A 141 20.10 -21.16 2.57
C LYS A 141 19.89 -19.77 1.95
N ILE A 142 18.67 -19.21 2.03
CA ILE A 142 18.35 -17.89 1.49
C ILE A 142 19.11 -16.80 2.25
N SER A 143 19.25 -16.93 3.57
CA SER A 143 19.82 -15.87 4.42
C SER A 143 21.35 -15.97 4.61
N LEU A 144 21.97 -17.12 4.38
CA LEU A 144 23.36 -17.45 4.77
C LEU A 144 24.41 -16.42 4.28
N ASP A 145 24.38 -16.07 3.01
CA ASP A 145 25.36 -15.19 2.38
C ASP A 145 24.78 -13.79 2.03
N LEU A 146 23.65 -13.40 2.64
CA LEU A 146 23.19 -12.02 2.55
C LEU A 146 24.16 -11.07 3.27
N PRO A 147 24.22 -9.79 2.88
CA PRO A 147 25.07 -8.83 3.56
C PRO A 147 24.86 -8.79 5.08
N ARG A 148 25.94 -8.57 5.81
CA ARG A 148 25.89 -8.32 7.26
C ARG A 148 25.62 -6.83 7.48
N ALA A 149 24.37 -6.44 7.29
CA ALA A 149 23.92 -5.07 7.52
C ALA A 149 23.11 -4.99 8.82
N ASP A 150 23.28 -3.91 9.55
CA ASP A 150 22.48 -3.65 10.73
C ASP A 150 21.02 -3.40 10.35
N LYS A 151 20.11 -3.67 11.29
CA LYS A 151 18.70 -3.32 11.11
C LYS A 151 18.59 -1.81 10.95
N PRO A 152 17.91 -1.30 9.89
CA PRO A 152 17.73 0.13 9.71
C PRO A 152 17.10 0.81 10.93
N ALA A 153 17.54 2.03 11.22
CA ALA A 153 16.92 2.83 12.28
C ALA A 153 15.42 3.07 11.95
N PRO A 154 14.55 3.09 12.95
CA PRO A 154 13.15 3.43 12.75
C PRO A 154 13.01 4.82 12.10
N LEU A 155 12.05 4.95 11.17
CA LEU A 155 11.67 6.24 10.62
C LEU A 155 11.13 7.16 11.74
N ALA A 156 11.36 8.47 11.58
CA ALA A 156 10.75 9.46 12.46
C ALA A 156 9.21 9.36 12.43
N ALA A 157 8.56 9.87 13.46
CA ALA A 157 7.11 9.94 13.46
C ALA A 157 6.60 10.93 12.41
N VAL A 158 5.48 10.60 11.77
CA VAL A 158 4.79 11.50 10.84
C VAL A 158 4.23 12.70 11.59
N SER A 159 4.47 13.90 11.07
CA SER A 159 3.86 15.13 11.58
C SER A 159 2.47 15.30 11.00
N TYR A 160 1.52 15.69 11.84
CA TYR A 160 0.14 15.93 11.39
C TYR A 160 -0.01 17.36 10.85
N PRO A 161 -0.84 17.57 9.80
CA PRO A 161 -1.18 18.90 9.33
C PRO A 161 -1.75 19.76 10.49
N VAL A 162 -1.37 21.04 10.54
CA VAL A 162 -1.80 21.95 11.61
C VAL A 162 -3.16 22.59 11.31
N ALA A 163 -3.55 22.65 10.03
CA ALA A 163 -4.81 23.18 9.54
C ALA A 163 -5.21 22.47 8.25
N ALA A 164 -6.49 22.58 7.87
CA ALA A 164 -6.95 22.15 6.56
C ALA A 164 -6.26 22.94 5.45
N SER A 165 -5.94 22.26 4.37
CA SER A 165 -5.35 22.87 3.18
C SER A 165 -6.05 22.40 1.92
N GLU A 166 -6.12 23.27 0.93
CA GLU A 166 -6.60 22.93 -0.40
C GLU A 166 -5.63 23.46 -1.44
N GLN A 167 -5.14 22.57 -2.29
CA GLN A 167 -4.27 22.89 -3.42
C GLN A 167 -4.99 22.60 -4.72
N ARG A 168 -5.03 23.59 -5.62
CA ARG A 168 -5.60 23.45 -6.96
C ARG A 168 -4.50 23.58 -8.00
N ILE A 169 -4.44 22.61 -8.91
CA ILE A 169 -3.44 22.54 -9.97
C ILE A 169 -4.18 22.51 -11.31
N SER A 170 -3.94 23.53 -12.14
CA SER A 170 -4.52 23.57 -13.47
C SER A 170 -3.91 22.48 -14.36
N HIS A 171 -4.77 21.78 -15.11
CA HIS A 171 -4.35 20.76 -16.07
C HIS A 171 -5.34 20.71 -17.26
N PRO A 172 -4.86 20.43 -18.50
CA PRO A 172 -5.72 20.43 -19.69
C PRO A 172 -6.70 19.25 -19.79
N ALA A 173 -6.58 18.22 -18.93
CA ALA A 173 -7.51 17.08 -18.92
C ALA A 173 -8.97 17.52 -18.80
N THR A 174 -9.89 16.72 -19.35
CA THR A 174 -11.34 16.99 -19.33
C THR A 174 -11.98 16.72 -17.96
N GLN A 175 -11.32 15.92 -17.13
CA GLN A 175 -11.77 15.59 -15.78
C GLN A 175 -10.86 16.21 -14.74
N ALA A 176 -11.44 16.51 -13.57
CA ALA A 176 -10.70 16.86 -12.36
C ALA A 176 -10.48 15.62 -11.50
N HIS A 177 -9.25 15.46 -11.03
CA HIS A 177 -8.85 14.45 -10.05
C HIS A 177 -8.83 15.08 -8.67
N ILE A 178 -9.57 14.51 -7.74
CA ILE A 178 -9.73 15.03 -6.38
C ILE A 178 -9.23 13.98 -5.41
N LEU A 179 -8.27 14.36 -4.57
CA LEU A 179 -7.80 13.57 -3.42
C LEU A 179 -8.01 14.39 -2.16
N MET A 180 -8.51 13.72 -1.14
CA MET A 180 -8.73 14.30 0.18
C MET A 180 -8.27 13.31 1.24
N GLY A 181 -7.55 13.77 2.26
CA GLY A 181 -7.11 12.85 3.29
C GLY A 181 -6.39 13.48 4.47
N TYR A 182 -5.94 12.59 5.33
CA TYR A 182 -5.33 12.88 6.61
C TYR A 182 -4.35 11.77 6.99
N PRO A 183 -3.30 11.98 7.80
CA PRO A 183 -2.53 10.89 8.36
C PRO A 183 -3.45 9.97 9.19
N GLY A 184 -3.69 8.76 8.69
CA GLY A 184 -4.67 7.83 9.25
C GLY A 184 -4.11 7.05 10.43
N MET A 185 -3.49 5.88 10.19
CA MET A 185 -2.98 5.04 11.26
C MET A 185 -1.72 4.27 10.86
N LYS A 186 -1.00 3.78 11.84
CA LYS A 186 0.10 2.83 11.63
C LYS A 186 -0.42 1.38 11.68
N ARG A 187 0.36 0.46 11.15
CA ARG A 187 0.07 -0.97 11.28
C ARG A 187 0.18 -1.40 12.76
N GLY A 188 -0.73 -2.27 13.18
CA GLY A 188 -0.82 -2.72 14.58
C GLY A 188 -1.57 -1.76 15.52
N ASP A 189 -2.16 -0.68 14.98
CA ASP A 189 -3.02 0.20 15.76
C ASP A 189 -4.25 -0.56 16.30
N PRO A 190 -4.63 -0.40 17.58
CA PRO A 190 -5.80 -1.08 18.15
C PRO A 190 -7.12 -0.69 17.48
N ASP A 191 -7.18 0.51 16.89
CA ASP A 191 -8.36 0.98 16.16
C ASP A 191 -8.44 0.46 14.72
N PHE A 192 -7.55 -0.45 14.31
CA PHE A 192 -7.52 -0.98 12.95
C PHE A 192 -8.88 -1.58 12.52
N PHE A 193 -9.45 -2.50 13.32
CA PHE A 193 -10.71 -3.14 12.94
C PHE A 193 -11.91 -2.20 13.00
N PRO A 194 -12.07 -1.34 14.01
CA PRO A 194 -13.08 -0.29 14.02
C PRO A 194 -13.00 0.62 12.79
N LEU A 195 -11.81 1.14 12.47
CA LEU A 195 -11.63 2.02 11.32
C LEU A 195 -11.79 1.29 9.99
N TYR A 196 -11.41 0.01 9.92
CA TYR A 196 -11.59 -0.82 8.74
C TYR A 196 -13.09 -1.05 8.42
N VAL A 197 -13.92 -1.33 9.45
CA VAL A 197 -15.38 -1.41 9.30
C VAL A 197 -15.97 -0.05 8.93
N GLY A 198 -15.55 1.02 9.61
CA GLY A 198 -15.99 2.39 9.33
C GLY A 198 -15.66 2.83 7.90
N ASN A 199 -14.44 2.58 7.45
CA ASN A 199 -14.05 2.89 6.08
C ASN A 199 -14.79 2.06 5.04
N TYR A 200 -15.10 0.78 5.32
CA TYR A 200 -15.94 -0.03 4.43
C TYR A 200 -17.30 0.65 4.18
N ILE A 201 -17.93 1.16 5.23
CA ILE A 201 -19.21 1.87 5.15
C ILE A 201 -19.06 3.21 4.41
N LEU A 202 -17.98 3.94 4.68
CA LEU A 202 -17.78 5.29 4.13
C LEU A 202 -17.48 5.26 2.62
N GLY A 203 -16.48 4.50 2.17
CA GLY A 203 -16.05 4.51 0.77
C GLY A 203 -15.37 3.23 0.28
N GLY A 204 -15.01 2.29 1.19
CA GLY A 204 -14.33 1.05 0.85
C GLY A 204 -15.25 -0.08 0.39
N GLY A 205 -16.55 0.02 0.64
CA GLY A 205 -17.55 -1.02 0.30
C GLY A 205 -18.08 -0.95 -1.13
N GLY A 206 -17.51 -0.14 -1.99
CA GLY A 206 -17.99 0.03 -3.37
C GLY A 206 -19.42 0.57 -3.42
N PHE A 207 -20.30 -0.05 -4.19
CA PHE A 207 -21.67 0.44 -4.44
C PHE A 207 -22.54 0.61 -3.19
N VAL A 208 -22.23 -0.04 -2.09
CA VAL A 208 -23.00 0.07 -0.85
C VAL A 208 -22.51 1.17 0.07
N SER A 209 -21.42 1.84 -0.29
CA SER A 209 -20.79 2.87 0.54
C SER A 209 -21.50 4.22 0.45
N ARG A 210 -21.37 5.03 1.51
CA ARG A 210 -21.98 6.37 1.58
C ARG A 210 -21.45 7.30 0.50
N LEU A 211 -20.14 7.29 0.22
CA LEU A 211 -19.55 8.13 -0.82
C LEU A 211 -20.15 7.80 -2.19
N VAL A 212 -20.28 6.52 -2.56
CA VAL A 212 -20.91 6.13 -3.82
C VAL A 212 -22.36 6.59 -3.86
N LYS A 213 -23.12 6.37 -2.80
CA LYS A 213 -24.52 6.77 -2.72
C LYS A 213 -24.70 8.29 -2.87
N GLU A 214 -23.90 9.10 -2.16
CA GLU A 214 -24.06 10.56 -2.16
C GLU A 214 -23.48 11.22 -3.41
N VAL A 215 -22.31 10.78 -3.89
CA VAL A 215 -21.60 11.40 -5.00
C VAL A 215 -22.09 10.87 -6.35
N ARG A 216 -22.19 9.54 -6.49
CA ARG A 216 -22.50 8.89 -7.75
C ARG A 216 -24.01 8.72 -7.96
N GLU A 217 -24.70 8.03 -7.03
CA GLU A 217 -26.09 7.63 -7.27
C GLU A 217 -27.05 8.82 -7.20
N LYS A 218 -26.93 9.66 -6.17
CA LYS A 218 -27.84 10.78 -5.97
C LYS A 218 -27.53 11.97 -6.86
N ARG A 219 -26.28 12.18 -7.26
CA ARG A 219 -25.88 13.44 -7.92
C ARG A 219 -25.17 13.24 -9.27
N GLY A 220 -24.76 12.02 -9.62
CA GLY A 220 -24.07 11.74 -10.88
C GLY A 220 -22.74 12.46 -11.05
N LEU A 221 -22.08 12.87 -9.94
CA LEU A 221 -20.86 13.68 -9.99
C LEU A 221 -19.63 12.90 -10.39
N ALA A 222 -19.57 11.61 -10.06
CA ALA A 222 -18.42 10.77 -10.37
C ALA A 222 -18.84 9.35 -10.78
N TYR A 223 -18.08 8.72 -11.67
CA TYR A 223 -18.26 7.30 -11.98
C TYR A 223 -17.67 6.42 -10.88
N SER A 224 -16.52 6.83 -10.32
CA SER A 224 -15.84 6.15 -9.23
C SER A 224 -15.52 7.13 -8.12
N VAL A 225 -15.89 6.76 -6.91
CA VAL A 225 -15.52 7.45 -5.68
C VAL A 225 -15.24 6.39 -4.63
N TYR A 226 -14.17 6.59 -3.84
CA TYR A 226 -13.68 5.59 -2.90
C TYR A 226 -13.03 6.25 -1.68
N SER A 227 -12.85 5.45 -0.62
CA SER A 227 -11.89 5.77 0.44
C SER A 227 -11.19 4.52 0.94
N TYR A 228 -9.98 4.70 1.44
CA TYR A 228 -9.21 3.63 2.09
C TYR A 228 -8.25 4.19 3.15
N VAL A 229 -7.80 3.32 4.03
CA VAL A 229 -6.68 3.55 4.94
C VAL A 229 -5.54 2.65 4.52
N SER A 230 -4.34 3.19 4.41
CA SER A 230 -3.13 2.44 4.05
C SER A 230 -2.11 2.48 5.19
N PRO A 231 -2.27 1.65 6.24
CA PRO A 231 -1.37 1.65 7.37
C PRO A 231 0.05 1.21 6.99
N GLY A 232 1.05 2.03 7.31
CA GLY A 232 2.48 1.73 7.16
C GLY A 232 3.15 1.37 8.50
N ARG A 233 4.45 1.24 8.51
CA ARG A 233 5.24 1.13 9.76
C ARG A 233 5.19 2.44 10.56
N GLN A 234 5.11 3.57 9.89
CA GLN A 234 4.65 4.84 10.46
C GLN A 234 3.19 5.08 10.08
N VAL A 235 2.62 6.19 10.55
CA VAL A 235 1.25 6.55 10.23
C VAL A 235 1.11 6.74 8.71
N GLY A 236 0.39 5.82 8.08
CA GLY A 236 0.06 5.91 6.66
C GLY A 236 -1.22 6.73 6.43
N PRO A 237 -1.57 7.00 5.17
CA PRO A 237 -2.67 7.91 4.86
C PRO A 237 -4.05 7.26 5.01
N TYR A 238 -5.03 8.07 5.40
CA TYR A 238 -6.42 7.93 4.97
C TYR A 238 -6.59 8.73 3.66
N VAL A 239 -7.19 8.12 2.67
CA VAL A 239 -7.44 8.73 1.36
C VAL A 239 -8.89 8.56 0.98
N ALA A 240 -9.53 9.65 0.55
CA ALA A 240 -10.76 9.62 -0.24
C ALA A 240 -10.46 10.23 -1.61
N GLY A 241 -10.91 9.58 -2.68
CA GLY A 241 -10.59 10.01 -4.03
C GLY A 241 -11.75 9.85 -5.00
N MET A 242 -11.80 10.71 -6.03
CA MET A 242 -12.72 10.61 -7.15
C MET A 242 -12.23 11.36 -8.37
N GLN A 243 -12.87 11.06 -9.50
CA GLN A 243 -12.74 11.80 -10.75
C GLN A 243 -14.12 12.36 -11.14
N THR A 244 -14.15 13.63 -11.53
CA THR A 244 -15.37 14.33 -11.90
C THR A 244 -15.16 15.25 -13.11
N GLN A 245 -16.22 15.76 -13.71
CA GLN A 245 -16.11 16.82 -14.71
C GLN A 245 -15.56 18.09 -14.07
N LYS A 246 -14.69 18.84 -14.79
CA LYS A 246 -14.11 20.09 -14.27
C LYS A 246 -15.14 21.07 -13.73
N SER A 247 -16.24 21.27 -14.45
CA SER A 247 -17.32 22.18 -14.08
C SER A 247 -18.07 21.78 -12.81
N GLN A 248 -17.88 20.55 -12.35
CA GLN A 248 -18.55 20.00 -11.16
C GLN A 248 -17.56 19.80 -9.99
N ALA A 249 -16.29 20.16 -10.15
CA ALA A 249 -15.25 19.87 -9.17
C ALA A 249 -15.55 20.48 -7.79
N ASP A 250 -16.01 21.72 -7.72
CA ASP A 250 -16.33 22.40 -6.46
C ASP A 250 -17.47 21.70 -5.73
N LEU A 251 -18.57 21.42 -6.44
CA LEU A 251 -19.69 20.68 -5.87
C LEU A 251 -19.28 19.29 -5.41
N ALA A 252 -18.41 18.60 -6.18
CA ALA A 252 -17.94 17.28 -5.84
C ALA A 252 -17.07 17.28 -4.58
N VAL A 253 -16.16 18.26 -4.43
CA VAL A 253 -15.37 18.46 -3.20
C VAL A 253 -16.29 18.72 -2.00
N ASP A 254 -17.27 19.61 -2.12
CA ASP A 254 -18.19 19.96 -1.04
C ASP A 254 -19.02 18.74 -0.60
N VAL A 255 -19.56 17.98 -1.55
CA VAL A 255 -20.34 16.78 -1.27
C VAL A 255 -19.46 15.72 -0.57
N MET A 256 -18.22 15.53 -1.02
CA MET A 256 -17.29 14.58 -0.39
C MET A 256 -16.94 15.03 1.04
N LYS A 257 -16.55 16.30 1.24
CA LYS A 257 -16.27 16.88 2.57
C LYS A 257 -17.45 16.70 3.51
N LYS A 258 -18.63 17.06 3.06
CA LYS A 258 -19.88 16.93 3.84
C LYS A 258 -20.16 15.48 4.21
N THR A 259 -20.05 14.54 3.27
CA THR A 259 -20.33 13.13 3.51
C THR A 259 -19.36 12.54 4.55
N ILE A 260 -18.06 12.89 4.45
CA ILE A 260 -17.05 12.43 5.42
C ILE A 260 -17.32 13.05 6.80
N SER A 261 -17.56 14.37 6.87
CA SER A 261 -17.83 15.07 8.13
C SER A 261 -19.07 14.51 8.84
N GLU A 262 -20.18 14.39 8.13
CA GLU A 262 -21.41 13.80 8.70
C GLU A 262 -21.19 12.36 9.22
N PHE A 263 -20.34 11.59 8.54
CA PHE A 263 -20.03 10.25 9.00
C PHE A 263 -19.12 10.24 10.23
N VAL A 264 -18.16 11.14 10.32
CA VAL A 264 -17.31 11.31 11.52
C VAL A 264 -18.13 11.77 12.73
N ASP A 265 -19.08 12.69 12.51
CA ASP A 265 -19.90 13.28 13.57
C ASP A 265 -20.93 12.28 14.13
N HIS A 266 -21.64 11.56 13.25
CA HIS A 266 -22.80 10.76 13.61
C HIS A 266 -22.52 9.24 13.59
N GLY A 267 -21.46 8.79 12.88
CA GLY A 267 -21.09 7.39 12.74
C GLY A 267 -22.05 6.57 11.85
N PRO A 268 -21.90 5.25 11.85
CA PRO A 268 -22.75 4.31 11.09
C PRO A 268 -24.11 4.11 11.73
N THR A 269 -25.09 3.70 10.92
CA THR A 269 -26.34 3.13 11.43
C THR A 269 -26.16 1.66 11.82
N ASP A 270 -27.14 1.09 12.52
CA ASP A 270 -27.09 -0.32 12.92
C ASP A 270 -27.19 -1.24 11.69
N GLU A 271 -28.00 -0.86 10.69
CA GLU A 271 -28.12 -1.59 9.43
C GLU A 271 -26.80 -1.58 8.64
N GLU A 272 -26.09 -0.45 8.59
CA GLU A 272 -24.78 -0.34 7.96
C GLU A 272 -23.75 -1.21 8.67
N MET A 273 -23.75 -1.22 10.01
CA MET A 273 -22.88 -2.09 10.80
C MET A 273 -23.12 -3.58 10.51
N ILE A 274 -24.37 -4.00 10.50
CA ILE A 274 -24.74 -5.40 10.21
C ILE A 274 -24.29 -5.77 8.79
N ALA A 275 -24.62 -4.96 7.80
CA ALA A 275 -24.29 -5.21 6.40
C ALA A 275 -22.76 -5.25 6.17
N ALA A 276 -22.02 -4.29 6.72
CA ALA A 276 -20.57 -4.22 6.60
C ALA A 276 -19.87 -5.43 7.23
N LYS A 277 -20.23 -5.75 8.49
CA LYS A 277 -19.66 -6.90 9.19
C LYS A 277 -19.96 -8.21 8.47
N ASN A 278 -21.19 -8.42 8.01
CA ASN A 278 -21.57 -9.62 7.26
C ASN A 278 -20.74 -9.76 5.98
N ASN A 279 -20.57 -8.69 5.22
CA ASN A 279 -19.75 -8.72 3.99
C ASN A 279 -18.28 -8.99 4.28
N LEU A 280 -17.68 -8.30 5.23
CA LEU A 280 -16.27 -8.45 5.58
C LEU A 280 -15.94 -9.83 6.15
N ILE A 281 -16.82 -10.39 7.00
CA ILE A 281 -16.66 -11.71 7.61
C ILE A 281 -16.87 -12.82 6.57
N ASN A 282 -17.92 -12.74 5.76
CA ASN A 282 -18.23 -13.76 4.76
C ASN A 282 -17.28 -13.69 3.55
N GLY A 283 -16.76 -12.51 3.24
CA GLY A 283 -15.75 -12.32 2.20
C GLY A 283 -14.34 -12.72 2.61
N PHE A 284 -14.05 -12.95 3.90
CA PHE A 284 -12.71 -13.26 4.38
C PHE A 284 -12.10 -14.52 3.74
N PRO A 285 -12.81 -15.65 3.54
CA PRO A 285 -12.23 -16.83 2.87
C PRO A 285 -11.66 -16.51 1.48
N LEU A 286 -12.24 -15.57 0.75
CA LEU A 286 -11.74 -15.15 -0.56
C LEU A 286 -10.41 -14.37 -0.49
N ARG A 287 -9.99 -13.96 0.69
CA ARG A 287 -8.70 -13.29 0.94
C ARG A 287 -7.55 -14.25 1.20
N ILE A 288 -7.86 -15.53 1.45
CA ILE A 288 -6.92 -16.60 1.77
C ILE A 288 -7.19 -17.88 0.96
N ASP A 289 -7.82 -17.77 -0.20
CA ASP A 289 -8.26 -18.91 -1.04
C ASP A 289 -7.15 -19.51 -1.90
N SER A 290 -5.93 -19.03 -1.80
CA SER A 290 -4.78 -19.54 -2.57
C SER A 290 -3.48 -19.36 -1.81
N ASN A 291 -2.48 -20.23 -2.09
CA ASN A 291 -1.14 -20.12 -1.52
C ASN A 291 -0.53 -18.73 -1.69
N ARG A 292 -0.77 -18.08 -2.84
CA ARG A 292 -0.31 -16.72 -3.07
C ARG A 292 -0.90 -15.73 -2.06
N LYS A 293 -2.21 -15.75 -1.86
CA LYS A 293 -2.89 -14.84 -0.93
C LYS A 293 -2.51 -15.12 0.52
N ILE A 294 -2.39 -16.42 0.89
CA ILE A 294 -1.93 -16.79 2.22
C ILE A 294 -0.50 -16.29 2.44
N LEU A 295 0.41 -16.50 1.48
CA LEU A 295 1.80 -16.03 1.56
C LEU A 295 1.88 -14.51 1.76
N GLU A 296 1.09 -13.75 1.00
CA GLU A 296 1.04 -12.27 1.11
C GLU A 296 0.58 -11.82 2.49
N ASN A 297 -0.42 -12.49 3.06
CA ASN A 297 -0.89 -12.20 4.42
C ASN A 297 0.14 -12.59 5.48
N VAL A 298 0.71 -13.80 5.42
CA VAL A 298 1.71 -14.28 6.39
C VAL A 298 2.96 -13.38 6.34
N ALA A 299 3.43 -13.03 5.15
CA ALA A 299 4.56 -12.10 5.01
C ALA A 299 4.26 -10.71 5.60
N SER A 300 3.03 -10.20 5.40
CA SER A 300 2.60 -8.91 5.97
C SER A 300 2.48 -8.97 7.49
N ILE A 301 1.96 -10.06 8.05
CA ILE A 301 1.86 -10.27 9.49
C ILE A 301 3.26 -10.25 10.12
N ALA A 302 4.17 -11.05 9.60
CA ALA A 302 5.54 -11.13 10.11
C ALA A 302 6.32 -9.81 9.92
N TRP A 303 6.17 -9.14 8.76
CA TRP A 303 6.83 -7.85 8.50
C TRP A 303 6.39 -6.74 9.47
N ASN A 304 5.13 -6.74 9.87
CA ASN A 304 4.57 -5.71 10.74
C ASN A 304 4.53 -6.12 12.23
N ASP A 305 5.22 -7.18 12.60
CA ASP A 305 5.28 -7.71 13.97
C ASP A 305 3.87 -7.94 14.58
N LEU A 306 2.90 -8.35 13.75
CA LEU A 306 1.54 -8.66 14.20
C LEU A 306 1.49 -10.08 14.82
N PRO A 307 0.50 -10.36 15.69
CA PRO A 307 0.30 -11.70 16.23
C PRO A 307 0.19 -12.75 15.13
N LEU A 308 0.88 -13.89 15.30
CA LEU A 308 0.91 -14.96 14.28
C LEU A 308 -0.45 -15.60 14.04
N ASP A 309 -1.37 -15.53 15.00
CA ASP A 309 -2.76 -15.97 14.92
C ASP A 309 -3.72 -14.93 14.31
N THR A 310 -3.19 -13.84 13.72
CA THR A 310 -3.99 -12.77 13.13
C THR A 310 -5.02 -13.28 12.12
N LEU A 311 -4.66 -14.27 11.28
CA LEU A 311 -5.61 -14.83 10.32
C LEU A 311 -6.71 -15.65 10.99
N ASP A 312 -6.38 -16.36 12.06
CA ASP A 312 -7.31 -17.21 12.80
C ASP A 312 -8.34 -16.35 13.57
N THR A 313 -7.88 -15.25 14.16
CA THR A 313 -8.68 -14.33 14.97
C THR A 313 -9.39 -13.25 14.16
N TRP A 314 -9.08 -13.08 12.87
CA TRP A 314 -9.58 -11.98 12.02
C TRP A 314 -11.11 -11.83 12.02
N ARG A 315 -11.81 -12.95 11.86
CA ARG A 315 -13.28 -12.95 11.82
C ARG A 315 -13.89 -12.58 13.17
N ASP A 316 -13.28 -13.02 14.25
CA ASP A 316 -13.77 -12.74 15.60
C ASP A 316 -13.48 -11.30 16.02
N GLN A 317 -12.33 -10.75 15.63
CA GLN A 317 -12.03 -9.32 15.75
C GLN A 317 -13.09 -8.46 15.03
N LEU A 318 -13.45 -8.82 13.79
CA LEU A 318 -14.53 -8.13 13.05
C LEU A 318 -15.90 -8.26 13.73
N LYS A 319 -16.23 -9.44 14.26
CA LYS A 319 -17.50 -9.64 14.99
C LYS A 319 -17.57 -8.77 16.25
N ALA A 320 -16.45 -8.61 16.95
CA ALA A 320 -16.36 -7.86 18.20
C ALA A 320 -16.51 -6.35 18.02
N VAL A 321 -16.25 -5.80 16.80
CA VAL A 321 -16.37 -4.36 16.56
C VAL A 321 -17.76 -3.84 16.89
N THR A 322 -17.83 -2.80 17.74
CA THR A 322 -19.07 -2.11 18.07
C THR A 322 -19.20 -0.78 17.34
N LYS A 323 -20.41 -0.24 17.30
CA LYS A 323 -20.70 1.07 16.70
C LYS A 323 -19.95 2.21 17.42
N GLU A 324 -19.88 2.12 18.73
CA GLU A 324 -19.18 3.10 19.59
C GLU A 324 -17.67 3.10 19.28
N GLN A 325 -17.08 1.92 19.09
CA GLN A 325 -15.68 1.81 18.68
C GLN A 325 -15.43 2.40 17.30
N VAL A 326 -16.33 2.18 16.32
CA VAL A 326 -16.23 2.80 15.00
C VAL A 326 -16.30 4.32 15.12
N ASN A 327 -17.25 4.87 15.89
CA ASN A 327 -17.39 6.30 16.11
C ASN A 327 -16.14 6.91 16.77
N ALA A 328 -15.59 6.24 17.78
CA ALA A 328 -14.39 6.67 18.45
C ALA A 328 -13.18 6.68 17.50
N ALA A 329 -12.99 5.60 16.74
CA ALA A 329 -11.90 5.47 15.78
C ALA A 329 -11.99 6.52 14.65
N LEU A 330 -13.18 6.76 14.09
CA LEU A 330 -13.38 7.82 13.09
C LEU A 330 -12.95 9.19 13.61
N LYS A 331 -13.37 9.56 14.84
CA LYS A 331 -13.01 10.83 15.46
C LYS A 331 -11.53 10.93 15.84
N ALA A 332 -10.90 9.82 16.18
CA ALA A 332 -9.48 9.79 16.52
C ALA A 332 -8.57 9.91 15.28
N HIS A 333 -9.00 9.32 14.17
CA HIS A 333 -8.15 9.17 12.97
C HIS A 333 -8.56 10.07 11.79
N LEU A 334 -9.64 10.85 11.87
CA LEU A 334 -10.10 11.75 10.82
C LEU A 334 -10.45 13.13 11.41
N ASP A 335 -9.56 14.10 11.25
CA ASP A 335 -9.79 15.48 11.67
C ASP A 335 -10.10 16.36 10.45
N MET A 336 -11.37 16.68 10.26
CA MET A 336 -11.86 17.50 9.14
C MET A 336 -11.24 18.91 9.11
N ASN A 337 -10.83 19.46 10.28
CA ASN A 337 -10.19 20.77 10.37
C ASN A 337 -8.73 20.78 9.94
N ARG A 338 -8.16 19.60 9.65
CA ARG A 338 -6.78 19.43 9.21
C ARG A 338 -6.67 18.59 7.93
N MET A 339 -7.80 18.34 7.28
CA MET A 339 -7.86 17.54 6.05
C MET A 339 -7.10 18.24 4.92
N VAL A 340 -6.24 17.49 4.24
CA VAL A 340 -5.57 17.95 3.02
C VAL A 340 -6.45 17.61 1.82
N THR A 341 -6.65 18.58 0.93
CA THR A 341 -7.38 18.41 -0.33
C THR A 341 -6.50 18.82 -1.49
N VAL A 342 -6.45 17.99 -2.53
CA VAL A 342 -5.77 18.32 -3.79
C VAL A 342 -6.75 18.13 -4.94
N VAL A 343 -6.82 19.11 -5.83
CA VAL A 343 -7.68 19.11 -7.03
C VAL A 343 -6.80 19.40 -8.24
N VAL A 344 -6.71 18.46 -9.17
CA VAL A 344 -5.96 18.63 -10.42
C VAL A 344 -6.92 18.60 -11.60
N GLY A 345 -6.82 19.60 -12.49
CA GLY A 345 -7.67 19.72 -13.68
C GLY A 345 -8.75 20.77 -13.60
N ALA A 346 -9.23 21.16 -12.41
CA ALA A 346 -10.12 22.30 -12.23
C ALA A 346 -9.32 23.61 -12.16
N PRO A 347 -9.91 24.76 -12.54
CA PRO A 347 -9.27 26.07 -12.41
C PRO A 347 -8.98 26.45 -10.97
#